data_d0f5504e50bcbf431a44c6d835cd5c0e
#
_entry.id   d0f5504e50bcbf431a44c6d835cd5c0e
#
_cell.length_a   1.000
_cell.length_b   1.000
_cell.length_c   1.000
_cell.angle_alpha   90.00
_cell.angle_beta   90.00
_cell.angle_gamma   90.00
#
_symmetry.space_group_name_H-M   'P 1'
#
loop_
_entity.id
_entity.type
_entity.pdbx_description
1 polymer ?
#
loop_
_entity_poly.entity_id
_entity_poly.type
_entity_poly.pdbx_seq_one_letter_code
_entity_poly.pdbx_strand_id
1 'polypeptide(L)'
;MRSYLIVDAYNIINSWTSLKELSEHSMEDAREKLIEILASYRAYKGMEIILVFDAHFVKGSREKEEMVNGIKVVFTREHQTA
;
A
#
# COMPACT_ATOMS: atom_id res chain seq x y z
N MET A 1 -19.14 2.76 -14.83
CA MET A 1 -17.70 2.95 -14.98
C MET A 1 -17.02 2.82 -13.62
N ARG A 2 -15.97 2.01 -13.54
CA ARG A 2 -15.26 1.83 -12.28
C ARG A 2 -14.20 2.90 -12.10
N SER A 3 -14.13 3.43 -10.91
CA SER A 3 -13.09 4.39 -10.54
C SER A 3 -11.94 3.65 -9.88
N TYR A 4 -10.74 4.12 -10.14
CA TYR A 4 -9.53 3.57 -9.54
C TYR A 4 -8.84 4.63 -8.72
N LEU A 5 -8.26 4.22 -7.60
CA LEU A 5 -7.41 5.08 -6.79
C LEU A 5 -6.06 4.38 -6.66
N ILE A 6 -5.01 5.06 -7.10
CA ILE A 6 -3.65 4.54 -6.96
C ILE A 6 -3.02 5.22 -5.76
N VAL A 7 -2.55 4.43 -4.80
CA VAL A 7 -2.03 4.94 -3.53
C VAL A 7 -0.56 4.57 -3.38
N ASP A 8 0.27 5.57 -3.13
CA ASP A 8 1.68 5.37 -2.81
C ASP A 8 1.77 5.02 -1.33
N ALA A 9 2.00 3.74 -1.04
CA ALA A 9 1.93 3.21 0.31
C ALA A 9 2.93 3.87 1.26
N TYR A 10 4.18 3.99 0.87
CA TYR A 10 5.19 4.55 1.76
C TYR A 10 4.97 6.03 2.03
N ASN A 11 4.43 6.75 1.05
CA ASN A 11 4.10 8.15 1.25
C ASN A 11 3.01 8.31 2.32
N ILE A 12 1.98 7.47 2.26
CA ILE A 12 0.90 7.50 3.25
C ILE A 12 1.43 7.08 4.63
N ILE A 13 2.21 6.00 4.69
CA ILE A 13 2.76 5.51 5.96
C ILE A 13 3.62 6.58 6.63
N ASN A 14 4.43 7.29 5.84
CA ASN A 14 5.28 8.33 6.38
C ASN A 14 4.55 9.63 6.73
N SER A 15 3.39 9.86 6.12
CA SER A 15 2.61 11.09 6.34
C SER A 15 1.63 10.99 7.51
N TRP A 16 1.13 9.80 7.80
CA TRP A 16 0.15 9.61 8.87
C TRP A 16 0.87 9.18 10.14
N THR A 17 0.75 10.00 11.18
CA THR A 17 1.48 9.79 12.43
C THR A 17 1.31 8.39 13.00
N SER A 18 0.08 7.88 13.05
CA SER A 18 -0.17 6.55 13.61
C SER A 18 0.49 5.44 12.80
N LEU A 19 0.48 5.56 11.48
CA LEU A 19 1.13 4.57 10.61
C LEU A 19 2.64 4.68 10.68
N LYS A 20 3.15 5.90 10.76
CA LYS A 20 4.59 6.12 10.88
C LYS A 20 5.13 5.52 12.17
N GLU A 21 4.45 5.77 13.28
CA GLU A 21 4.83 5.19 14.56
C GLU A 21 4.81 3.67 14.52
N LEU A 22 3.77 3.11 13.94
CA LEU A 22 3.66 1.66 13.79
C LEU A 22 4.78 1.10 12.94
N SER A 23 5.16 1.80 11.86
CA SER A 23 6.25 1.36 10.98
C SER A 23 7.61 1.35 11.67
N GLU A 24 7.79 2.18 12.67
CA GLU A 24 9.03 2.20 13.43
C GLU A 24 9.19 0.95 14.28
N HIS A 25 8.08 0.31 14.66
CA HIS A 25 8.10 -0.96 15.38
C HIS A 25 8.05 -2.14 14.41
N SER A 26 7.20 -2.06 13.40
CA SER A 26 7.02 -3.13 12.43
C SER A 26 6.43 -2.58 11.14
N MET A 27 7.21 -2.58 10.08
CA MET A 27 6.72 -2.15 8.77
C MET A 27 5.60 -3.07 8.28
N GLU A 28 5.68 -4.37 8.61
CA GLU A 28 4.63 -5.31 8.25
C GLU A 28 3.30 -4.93 8.88
N ASP A 29 3.31 -4.56 10.15
CA ASP A 29 2.09 -4.14 10.85
C ASP A 29 1.53 -2.84 10.25
N ALA A 30 2.40 -1.91 9.88
CA ALA A 30 1.97 -0.67 9.24
C ALA A 30 1.31 -0.96 7.89
N ARG A 31 1.88 -1.87 7.11
CA ARG A 31 1.29 -2.27 5.84
C ARG A 31 -0.08 -2.91 6.02
N GLU A 32 -0.18 -3.83 6.98
CA GLU A 32 -1.46 -4.48 7.27
C GLU A 32 -2.52 -3.48 7.71
N LYS A 33 -2.14 -2.53 8.57
CA LYS A 33 -3.07 -1.50 9.02
C LYS A 33 -3.53 -0.61 7.89
N LEU A 34 -2.62 -0.22 7.00
CA LEU A 34 -2.97 0.59 5.85
C LEU A 34 -3.93 -0.16 4.92
N ILE A 35 -3.66 -1.44 4.67
CA ILE A 35 -4.55 -2.26 3.84
C ILE A 35 -5.94 -2.34 4.47
N GLU A 36 -6.02 -2.51 5.78
CA GLU A 36 -7.29 -2.56 6.49
C GLU A 36 -8.08 -1.27 6.34
N ILE A 37 -7.41 -0.13 6.50
CA ILE A 37 -8.03 1.19 6.35
C ILE A 37 -8.55 1.37 4.92
N LEU A 38 -7.73 1.03 3.93
CA LEU A 38 -8.11 1.17 2.53
C LEU A 38 -9.21 0.20 2.12
N ALA A 39 -9.24 -0.99 2.70
CA ALA A 39 -10.30 -1.95 2.44
C ALA A 39 -11.67 -1.40 2.91
N SER A 40 -11.69 -0.75 4.06
CA SER A 40 -12.90 -0.09 4.56
C SER A 40 -13.32 1.06 3.65
N TYR A 41 -12.36 1.84 3.20
CA TYR A 41 -12.62 2.96 2.30
C TYR A 41 -13.16 2.46 0.96
N ARG A 42 -12.58 1.40 0.43
CA ARG A 42 -13.02 0.77 -0.82
C ARG A 42 -14.47 0.32 -0.73
N ALA A 43 -14.81 -0.34 0.36
CA ALA A 43 -16.18 -0.82 0.57
C ALA A 43 -17.17 0.35 0.65
N TYR A 44 -16.78 1.41 1.32
CA TYR A 44 -17.62 2.59 1.49
C TYR A 44 -17.84 3.34 0.17
N LYS A 45 -16.77 3.53 -0.60
CA LYS A 45 -16.82 4.31 -1.83
C LYS A 45 -17.19 3.49 -3.07
N GLY A 46 -17.06 2.18 -3.01
CA GLY A 46 -17.35 1.32 -4.15
C GLY A 46 -16.35 1.51 -5.29
N MET A 47 -15.10 1.85 -4.97
CA MET A 47 -14.06 2.06 -5.98
C MET A 47 -12.96 1.02 -5.84
N GLU A 48 -12.19 0.81 -6.90
CA GLU A 48 -11.04 -0.07 -6.86
C GLU A 48 -9.83 0.68 -6.33
N ILE A 49 -9.03 0.02 -5.51
CA ILE A 49 -7.82 0.61 -4.95
C ILE A 49 -6.61 -0.24 -5.34
N ILE A 50 -5.58 0.44 -5.82
CA ILE A 50 -4.29 -0.18 -6.13
C ILE A 50 -3.27 0.46 -5.19
N LEU A 51 -2.72 -0.35 -4.30
CA LEU A 51 -1.75 0.10 -3.30
C LEU A 51 -0.36 -0.30 -3.78
N VAL A 52 0.50 0.68 -3.99
CA VAL A 52 1.82 0.45 -4.55
C VAL A 52 2.90 0.62 -3.48
N PHE A 53 3.70 -0.43 -3.31
CA PHE A 53 4.90 -0.39 -2.47
C PHE A 53 6.11 -0.29 -3.39
N ASP A 54 6.66 0.91 -3.51
CA ASP A 54 7.75 1.18 -4.43
C ASP A 54 9.06 0.58 -3.90
N ALA A 55 9.64 -0.33 -4.67
CA ALA A 55 10.90 -0.99 -4.31
C ALA A 55 12.08 -0.04 -4.18
N HIS A 56 11.90 1.21 -4.57
CA HIS A 56 12.90 2.23 -4.36
C HIS A 56 13.32 2.30 -2.88
N PHE A 57 12.40 1.96 -1.99
CA PHE A 57 12.63 1.98 -0.54
C PHE A 57 13.00 0.63 0.04
N VAL A 58 13.01 -0.43 -0.78
CA VAL A 58 13.27 -1.79 -0.31
C VAL A 58 14.29 -2.44 -1.21
N LYS A 59 15.53 -2.50 -0.75
CA LYS A 59 16.62 -3.07 -1.51
C LYS A 59 16.41 -4.55 -1.74
N GLY A 60 16.61 -4.99 -2.98
CA GLY A 60 16.49 -6.39 -3.33
C GLY A 60 15.08 -6.91 -3.50
N SER A 61 14.08 -6.04 -3.45
CA SER A 61 12.70 -6.49 -3.57
C SER A 61 12.39 -6.92 -5.00
N ARG A 62 11.41 -7.80 -5.13
CA ARG A 62 10.97 -8.34 -6.41
C ARG A 62 9.59 -7.83 -6.76
N GLU A 63 9.31 -7.74 -8.04
CA GLU A 63 7.98 -7.41 -8.52
C GLU A 63 6.99 -8.48 -8.06
N LYS A 64 5.87 -8.05 -7.53
CA LYS A 64 4.86 -8.94 -6.99
C LYS A 64 3.52 -8.23 -6.96
N GLU A 65 2.47 -8.97 -7.29
CA GLU A 65 1.11 -8.49 -7.16
C GLU A 65 0.29 -9.50 -6.36
N GLU A 66 -0.57 -9.00 -5.50
CA GLU A 66 -1.50 -9.87 -4.78
C GLU A 66 -2.77 -9.10 -4.43
N MET A 67 -3.85 -9.85 -4.21
CA MET A 67 -5.11 -9.27 -3.76
C MET A 67 -5.25 -9.53 -2.28
N VAL A 68 -5.42 -8.47 -1.50
CA VAL A 68 -5.59 -8.57 -0.06
C VAL A 68 -6.81 -7.76 0.35
N ASN A 69 -7.81 -8.41 0.90
CA ASN A 69 -9.05 -7.77 1.35
C ASN A 69 -9.71 -6.92 0.24
N GLY A 70 -9.62 -7.38 -1.00
CA GLY A 70 -10.18 -6.68 -2.16
C GLY A 70 -9.30 -5.55 -2.70
N ILE A 71 -8.15 -5.33 -2.11
CA ILE A 71 -7.18 -4.31 -2.55
C ILE A 71 -6.12 -4.99 -3.41
N LYS A 72 -5.81 -4.40 -4.55
CA LYS A 72 -4.70 -4.87 -5.36
C LYS A 72 -3.42 -4.27 -4.80
N VAL A 73 -2.54 -5.12 -4.30
CA VAL A 73 -1.27 -4.70 -3.71
C VAL A 73 -0.15 -5.02 -4.69
N VAL A 74 0.61 -4.00 -5.05
CA VAL A 74 1.67 -4.11 -6.05
C VAL A 74 3.01 -3.75 -5.42
N PHE A 75 3.98 -4.65 -5.54
CA PHE A 75 5.36 -4.39 -5.13
C PHE A 75 6.18 -4.25 -6.40
N THR A 76 6.81 -3.11 -6.60
CA THR A 76 7.64 -2.90 -7.78
C THR A 76 9.02 -3.51 -7.54
N ARG A 77 9.75 -3.76 -8.63
CA ARG A 77 11.13 -4.24 -8.53
C ARG A 77 12.06 -3.09 -8.17
N GLU A 78 13.20 -3.45 -7.56
CA GLU A 78 14.30 -2.52 -7.40
C GLU A 78 14.65 -1.91 -8.76
N HIS A 79 14.91 -0.61 -8.79
CA HIS A 79 15.21 0.17 -9.99
C HIS A 79 14.04 0.40 -10.93
N GLN A 80 12.84 0.09 -10.47
CA GLN A 80 11.61 0.36 -11.19
C GLN A 80 10.94 1.57 -10.56
N THR A 81 10.36 2.46 -11.38
CA THR A 81 9.57 3.55 -10.83
C THR A 81 8.09 3.24 -10.98
N ALA A 82 7.33 3.63 -10.01
CA ALA A 82 5.87 3.41 -10.04
C ALA A 82 5.19 4.29 -11.07
#